data_6006c3b0dfe2e53094a98774c168bf79
#
_entry.id   6006c3b0dfe2e53094a98774c168bf79
#
_cell.length_a   1.000
_cell.length_b   1.000
_cell.length_c   1.000
_cell.angle_alpha   90.00
_cell.angle_beta   90.00
_cell.angle_gamma   90.00
#
_symmetry.space_group_name_H-M   'P 1'
#
loop_
_entity.id
_entity.type
_entity.pdbx_description
1 polymer ?
#
loop_
_entity_poly.entity_id
_entity_poly.type
_entity_poly.pdbx_seq_one_letter_code
_entity_poly.pdbx_strand_id
1 'polypeptide(L)'
;MTIAEQTIIDGPGVRTNTNRYGDYSQITMDPDNFTFWYTGDYFSSNNFWRTRVASWRIFGAVANDTGVVAINSPENGVLSNAENVEVSIRNFSPDQLTNIPIELRVDGNLVATETFTGTINSNEFATYEFAQTVDLSNAGETYSIEARTALAGDGYTPNNDFTRDVTHLLANDVGISVIASPQTGPSLADETVTVKVRNYGASTQSGFNIQYSVDGSTPVVESFTGSI
;
A
#
# COMPACT_ATOMS: atom_id res chain seq x y z
N MET A 1 -26.87 -2.25 -18.73
CA MET A 1 -27.03 -3.69 -18.41
C MET A 1 -27.91 -3.79 -17.18
N THR A 2 -28.99 -4.56 -17.25
CA THR A 2 -29.87 -4.79 -16.09
C THR A 2 -29.43 -6.10 -15.46
N ILE A 3 -28.89 -6.03 -14.23
CA ILE A 3 -28.54 -7.24 -13.48
C ILE A 3 -29.81 -7.78 -12.85
N ALA A 4 -30.13 -9.07 -13.08
CA ALA A 4 -31.27 -9.70 -12.47
C ALA A 4 -31.12 -9.76 -10.94
N GLU A 5 -32.22 -9.58 -10.24
CA GLU A 5 -32.26 -9.76 -8.79
C GLU A 5 -31.87 -11.20 -8.42
N GLN A 6 -31.03 -11.34 -7.39
CA GLN A 6 -30.58 -12.63 -6.88
C GLN A 6 -30.92 -12.72 -5.38
N THR A 7 -31.58 -13.80 -5.01
CA THR A 7 -31.89 -14.07 -3.60
C THR A 7 -30.64 -14.60 -2.90
N ILE A 8 -30.18 -13.91 -1.83
CA ILE A 8 -29.06 -14.38 -1.00
C ILE A 8 -29.48 -15.60 -0.18
N ILE A 9 -30.68 -15.56 0.41
CA ILE A 9 -31.28 -16.66 1.17
C ILE A 9 -32.77 -16.39 1.35
N ASP A 10 -33.58 -17.45 1.21
CA ASP A 10 -34.99 -17.37 1.56
C ASP A 10 -35.16 -17.44 3.08
N GLY A 11 -35.94 -16.51 3.62
CA GLY A 11 -36.31 -16.48 5.03
C GLY A 11 -37.68 -17.14 5.24
N PRO A 12 -37.78 -18.47 5.49
CA PRO A 12 -39.06 -19.17 5.60
C PRO A 12 -39.86 -18.81 6.86
N GLY A 13 -39.22 -18.11 7.79
CA GLY A 13 -39.88 -17.70 9.04
C GLY A 13 -40.35 -16.26 9.01
N VAL A 14 -41.28 -15.94 9.90
CA VAL A 14 -41.77 -14.57 10.13
C VAL A 14 -41.62 -14.19 11.61
N ARG A 15 -41.55 -12.91 11.86
CA ARG A 15 -41.53 -12.35 13.20
C ARG A 15 -42.93 -11.99 13.61
N THR A 16 -43.41 -12.57 14.72
CA THR A 16 -44.76 -12.35 15.20
C THR A 16 -44.84 -11.74 16.60
N ASN A 17 -43.67 -11.66 17.30
CA ASN A 17 -43.63 -11.21 18.71
C ASN A 17 -43.16 -9.74 18.87
N THR A 18 -42.83 -9.04 17.78
CA THR A 18 -42.50 -7.61 17.78
C THR A 18 -42.58 -7.09 16.35
N ASN A 19 -42.72 -5.77 16.19
CA ASN A 19 -42.73 -5.06 14.91
C ASN A 19 -41.34 -4.44 14.54
N ARG A 20 -40.30 -4.71 15.33
CA ARG A 20 -38.92 -4.22 15.08
C ARG A 20 -38.07 -5.33 14.50
N TYR A 21 -37.48 -5.08 13.32
CA TYR A 21 -36.63 -6.02 12.60
C TYR A 21 -35.73 -5.29 11.59
N GLY A 22 -34.54 -5.83 11.36
CA GLY A 22 -33.67 -5.36 10.28
C GLY A 22 -32.93 -4.07 10.62
N ASP A 23 -32.72 -3.76 11.87
CA ASP A 23 -32.04 -2.53 12.31
C ASP A 23 -30.55 -2.49 11.91
N TYR A 24 -29.96 -3.64 11.61
CA TYR A 24 -28.53 -3.77 11.33
C TYR A 24 -28.31 -4.60 10.07
N SER A 25 -27.94 -3.90 9.02
CA SER A 25 -27.37 -4.50 7.82
C SER A 25 -26.21 -3.64 7.34
N GLN A 26 -25.22 -4.25 6.73
CA GLN A 26 -24.06 -3.54 6.22
C GLN A 26 -23.65 -4.10 4.87
N ILE A 27 -23.29 -3.19 3.97
CA ILE A 27 -22.55 -3.50 2.73
C ILE A 27 -21.19 -2.84 2.85
N THR A 28 -20.14 -3.58 2.53
CA THR A 28 -18.78 -3.06 2.40
C THR A 28 -18.16 -3.58 1.13
N MET A 29 -17.20 -2.85 0.59
CA MET A 29 -16.44 -3.25 -0.58
C MET A 29 -15.12 -3.88 -0.12
N ASP A 30 -14.75 -4.98 -0.75
CA ASP A 30 -13.45 -5.64 -0.56
C ASP A 30 -12.33 -4.74 -1.11
N PRO A 31 -11.10 -4.82 -0.59
CA PRO A 31 -9.94 -4.13 -1.17
C PRO A 31 -9.65 -4.44 -2.65
N ASP A 32 -10.24 -5.49 -3.21
CA ASP A 32 -10.16 -5.78 -4.64
C ASP A 32 -10.97 -4.81 -5.52
N ASN A 33 -11.75 -3.89 -4.93
CA ASN A 33 -12.65 -2.93 -5.55
C ASN A 33 -13.77 -3.52 -6.44
N PHE A 34 -13.98 -4.83 -6.42
CA PHE A 34 -14.97 -5.53 -7.25
C PHE A 34 -15.95 -6.38 -6.44
N THR A 35 -15.53 -6.87 -5.29
CA THR A 35 -16.32 -7.73 -4.45
C THR A 35 -17.04 -6.91 -3.38
N PHE A 36 -18.33 -7.12 -3.27
CA PHE A 36 -19.15 -6.55 -2.20
C PHE A 36 -19.47 -7.62 -1.19
N TRP A 37 -19.39 -7.26 0.08
CA TRP A 37 -19.78 -8.09 1.21
C TRP A 37 -21.02 -7.50 1.85
N TYR A 38 -21.98 -8.34 2.11
CA TYR A 38 -23.22 -7.98 2.81
C TYR A 38 -23.39 -8.84 4.05
N THR A 39 -23.81 -8.20 5.11
CA THR A 39 -24.24 -8.88 6.33
C THR A 39 -25.65 -8.41 6.68
N GLY A 40 -26.55 -9.31 6.90
CA GLY A 40 -27.92 -9.01 7.30
C GLY A 40 -28.60 -10.20 7.95
N ASP A 41 -29.73 -9.93 8.56
CA ASP A 41 -30.48 -10.91 9.32
C ASP A 41 -31.61 -11.52 8.48
N TYR A 42 -31.94 -12.76 8.74
CA TYR A 42 -33.09 -13.46 8.17
C TYR A 42 -33.75 -14.38 9.19
N PHE A 43 -35.00 -14.78 8.98
CA PHE A 43 -35.68 -15.76 9.82
C PHE A 43 -35.58 -17.17 9.22
N SER A 44 -34.87 -18.05 9.91
CA SER A 44 -34.76 -19.47 9.55
C SER A 44 -36.02 -20.26 9.92
N SER A 45 -36.79 -19.76 10.85
CA SER A 45 -38.14 -20.20 11.26
C SER A 45 -38.82 -19.08 12.03
N ASN A 46 -40.12 -19.21 12.36
CA ASN A 46 -40.85 -18.14 13.05
C ASN A 46 -40.18 -17.73 14.35
N ASN A 47 -39.91 -16.45 14.48
CA ASN A 47 -39.22 -15.80 15.60
C ASN A 47 -37.76 -16.26 15.86
N PHE A 48 -37.15 -17.07 14.98
CA PHE A 48 -35.76 -17.49 15.08
C PHE A 48 -34.95 -16.79 13.98
N TRP A 49 -34.23 -15.76 14.35
CA TRP A 49 -33.37 -15.01 13.44
C TRP A 49 -31.96 -15.59 13.39
N ARG A 50 -31.32 -15.39 12.28
CA ARG A 50 -29.91 -15.74 12.02
C ARG A 50 -29.27 -14.65 11.17
N THR A 51 -27.96 -14.54 11.25
CA THR A 51 -27.18 -13.66 10.39
C THR A 51 -26.67 -14.42 9.17
N ARG A 52 -26.69 -13.77 8.02
CA ARG A 52 -26.08 -14.26 6.80
C ARG A 52 -25.02 -13.28 6.32
N VAL A 53 -23.86 -13.83 5.96
CA VAL A 53 -22.82 -13.11 5.21
C VAL A 53 -22.87 -13.63 3.78
N ALA A 54 -22.86 -12.71 2.82
CA ALA A 54 -22.82 -13.02 1.40
C ALA A 54 -21.82 -12.09 0.72
N SER A 55 -21.20 -12.57 -0.35
CA SER A 55 -20.39 -11.77 -1.24
C SER A 55 -20.85 -11.94 -2.67
N TRP A 56 -20.71 -10.87 -3.46
CA TRP A 56 -20.98 -10.91 -4.90
C TRP A 56 -20.13 -9.88 -5.63
N ARG A 57 -20.02 -10.05 -6.94
CA ARG A 57 -19.43 -9.08 -7.85
C ARG A 57 -20.52 -8.49 -8.74
N ILE A 58 -20.53 -7.17 -8.91
CA ILE A 58 -21.49 -6.49 -9.81
C ILE A 58 -21.12 -6.74 -11.27
N PHE A 59 -19.82 -6.89 -11.54
CA PHE A 59 -19.32 -7.21 -12.86
C PHE A 59 -18.93 -8.68 -12.91
N GLY A 60 -19.26 -9.36 -14.00
CA GLY A 60 -18.76 -10.69 -14.26
C GLY A 60 -17.22 -10.69 -14.17
N ALA A 61 -16.64 -11.83 -13.78
CA ALA A 61 -15.19 -11.97 -13.83
C ALA A 61 -14.72 -11.62 -15.25
N VAL A 62 -13.75 -10.74 -15.34
CA VAL A 62 -13.18 -10.29 -16.61
C VAL A 62 -12.15 -11.34 -17.03
N ALA A 63 -12.25 -11.83 -18.25
CA ALA A 63 -11.25 -12.74 -18.81
C ALA A 63 -9.94 -11.99 -19.03
N ASN A 64 -8.81 -12.66 -18.84
CA ASN A 64 -7.47 -12.10 -19.03
C ASN A 64 -7.20 -10.82 -18.21
N ASP A 65 -7.57 -10.81 -16.94
CA ASP A 65 -7.35 -9.68 -16.05
C ASP A 65 -6.16 -9.98 -15.13
N THR A 66 -5.07 -9.24 -15.31
CA THR A 66 -3.87 -9.34 -14.47
C THR A 66 -3.39 -7.96 -14.04
N GLY A 67 -2.67 -7.89 -12.93
CA GLY A 67 -2.07 -6.64 -12.50
C GLY A 67 -0.88 -6.85 -11.58
N VAL A 68 -0.01 -5.87 -11.54
CA VAL A 68 1.03 -5.76 -10.53
C VAL A 68 0.39 -5.19 -9.27
N VAL A 69 0.53 -5.87 -8.14
CA VAL A 69 -0.09 -5.46 -6.87
C VAL A 69 0.91 -4.97 -5.83
N ALA A 70 2.19 -5.23 -6.06
CA ALA A 70 3.27 -4.70 -5.24
C ALA A 70 4.60 -4.71 -6.01
N ILE A 71 5.48 -3.78 -5.66
CA ILE A 71 6.91 -3.86 -5.91
C ILE A 71 7.54 -4.23 -4.57
N ASN A 72 8.13 -5.43 -4.49
CA ASN A 72 8.66 -6.00 -3.25
C ASN A 72 10.07 -5.46 -2.95
N SER A 73 10.88 -5.29 -3.99
CA SER A 73 12.23 -4.71 -3.94
C SER A 73 12.50 -3.81 -5.14
N PRO A 74 13.47 -2.86 -5.03
CA PRO A 74 14.23 -2.51 -3.84
C PRO A 74 13.44 -1.68 -2.82
N GLU A 75 13.96 -1.58 -1.59
CA GLU A 75 13.47 -0.68 -0.55
C GLU A 75 14.38 0.55 -0.42
N ASN A 76 13.93 1.56 0.34
CA ASN A 76 14.77 2.71 0.66
C ASN A 76 16.04 2.27 1.39
N GLY A 77 17.18 2.76 0.95
CA GLY A 77 18.47 2.35 1.52
C GLY A 77 19.66 2.93 0.76
N VAL A 78 20.84 2.42 1.03
CA VAL A 78 21.99 2.66 0.17
C VAL A 78 21.85 1.74 -1.04
N LEU A 79 21.53 2.33 -2.17
CA LEU A 79 21.26 1.60 -3.41
C LEU A 79 22.48 1.60 -4.33
N SER A 80 22.49 0.67 -5.26
CA SER A 80 23.60 0.46 -6.20
C SER A 80 23.20 0.84 -7.64
N ASN A 81 24.15 0.70 -8.54
CA ASN A 81 23.89 0.84 -9.98
C ASN A 81 23.35 -0.43 -10.65
N ALA A 82 23.02 -1.45 -9.86
CA ALA A 82 22.49 -2.73 -10.33
C ALA A 82 21.52 -3.34 -9.30
N GLU A 83 20.41 -2.62 -9.04
CA GLU A 83 19.36 -3.11 -8.13
C GLU A 83 18.41 -4.07 -8.84
N ASN A 84 18.09 -5.19 -8.16
CA ASN A 84 17.06 -6.11 -8.61
C ASN A 84 15.67 -5.56 -8.26
N VAL A 85 14.75 -5.66 -9.21
CA VAL A 85 13.34 -5.32 -9.00
C VAL A 85 12.51 -6.59 -8.95
N GLU A 86 11.88 -6.85 -7.80
CA GLU A 86 10.93 -7.94 -7.62
C GLU A 86 9.52 -7.37 -7.46
N VAL A 87 8.55 -8.00 -8.12
CA VAL A 87 7.14 -7.59 -8.10
C VAL A 87 6.24 -8.77 -7.74
N SER A 88 5.05 -8.45 -7.24
CA SER A 88 3.96 -9.39 -7.07
C SER A 88 2.90 -9.15 -8.13
N ILE A 89 2.59 -10.19 -8.90
CA ILE A 89 1.56 -10.19 -9.95
C ILE A 89 0.36 -10.96 -9.43
N ARG A 90 -0.84 -10.46 -9.68
CA ARG A 90 -2.08 -11.16 -9.37
C ARG A 90 -2.87 -11.46 -10.63
N ASN A 91 -3.46 -12.64 -10.66
CA ASN A 91 -4.48 -13.00 -11.62
C ASN A 91 -5.87 -12.72 -11.03
N PHE A 92 -6.60 -11.77 -11.62
CA PHE A 92 -7.97 -11.39 -11.21
C PHE A 92 -9.03 -12.12 -12.05
N SER A 93 -8.61 -12.85 -13.11
CA SER A 93 -9.52 -13.59 -13.98
C SER A 93 -10.01 -14.90 -13.35
N PRO A 94 -11.11 -15.49 -13.87
CA PRO A 94 -11.63 -16.76 -13.38
C PRO A 94 -10.75 -17.94 -13.79
N ASP A 95 -9.97 -17.79 -14.86
CA ASP A 95 -9.14 -18.84 -15.44
C ASP A 95 -7.66 -18.66 -15.06
N GLN A 96 -6.89 -19.72 -15.12
CA GLN A 96 -5.44 -19.64 -14.97
C GLN A 96 -4.82 -18.84 -16.13
N LEU A 97 -3.77 -18.09 -15.85
CA LEU A 97 -3.03 -17.31 -16.83
C LEU A 97 -1.55 -17.68 -16.86
N THR A 98 -0.96 -17.60 -18.04
CA THR A 98 0.46 -17.88 -18.30
C THR A 98 0.99 -16.91 -19.34
N ASN A 99 2.32 -16.84 -19.48
CA ASN A 99 2.98 -15.98 -20.48
C ASN A 99 2.51 -14.52 -20.41
N ILE A 100 2.56 -13.94 -19.22
CA ILE A 100 2.13 -12.57 -18.96
C ILE A 100 3.31 -11.62 -19.27
N PRO A 101 3.20 -10.75 -20.30
CA PRO A 101 4.20 -9.72 -20.54
C PRO A 101 4.20 -8.70 -19.40
N ILE A 102 5.39 -8.29 -18.97
CA ILE A 102 5.59 -7.33 -17.88
C ILE A 102 6.58 -6.26 -18.33
N GLU A 103 6.24 -5.01 -18.09
CA GLU A 103 7.10 -3.85 -18.32
C GLU A 103 7.62 -3.30 -16.99
N LEU A 104 8.86 -2.83 -17.02
CA LEU A 104 9.49 -2.09 -15.92
C LEU A 104 9.88 -0.70 -16.40
N ARG A 105 9.52 0.31 -15.62
CA ARG A 105 9.88 1.71 -15.86
C ARG A 105 10.52 2.32 -14.63
N VAL A 106 11.46 3.22 -14.85
CA VAL A 106 12.05 4.08 -13.81
C VAL A 106 11.93 5.51 -14.28
N ASP A 107 11.33 6.36 -13.45
CA ASP A 107 11.08 7.78 -13.76
C ASP A 107 10.37 7.97 -15.12
N GLY A 108 9.40 7.08 -15.40
CA GLY A 108 8.63 7.03 -16.63
C GLY A 108 9.35 6.44 -17.85
N ASN A 109 10.65 6.16 -17.77
CA ASN A 109 11.43 5.58 -18.87
C ASN A 109 11.31 4.05 -18.86
N LEU A 110 10.98 3.44 -20.01
CA LEU A 110 10.95 1.99 -20.15
C LEU A 110 12.37 1.42 -20.03
N VAL A 111 12.57 0.52 -19.07
CA VAL A 111 13.84 -0.16 -18.78
C VAL A 111 13.84 -1.57 -19.32
N ALA A 112 12.75 -2.31 -19.11
CA ALA A 112 12.62 -3.69 -19.56
C ALA A 112 11.21 -4.03 -20.02
N THR A 113 11.13 -4.99 -20.93
CA THR A 113 9.91 -5.73 -21.27
C THR A 113 10.27 -7.22 -21.25
N GLU A 114 9.70 -7.94 -20.30
CA GLU A 114 9.97 -9.35 -20.05
C GLU A 114 8.67 -10.16 -20.03
N THR A 115 8.73 -11.45 -19.84
CA THR A 115 7.54 -12.31 -19.80
C THR A 115 7.60 -13.24 -18.60
N PHE A 116 6.62 -13.16 -17.72
CA PHE A 116 6.39 -14.19 -16.72
C PHE A 116 5.85 -15.44 -17.39
N THR A 117 6.65 -16.51 -17.40
CA THR A 117 6.32 -17.78 -18.09
C THR A 117 5.67 -18.81 -17.16
N GLY A 118 5.57 -18.52 -15.85
CA GLY A 118 4.87 -19.37 -14.90
C GLY A 118 3.35 -19.38 -15.10
N THR A 119 2.66 -20.08 -14.22
CA THR A 119 1.19 -20.15 -14.18
C THR A 119 0.68 -19.49 -12.91
N ILE A 120 -0.32 -18.63 -13.02
CA ILE A 120 -1.04 -18.04 -11.90
C ILE A 120 -2.50 -18.51 -11.99
N ASN A 121 -2.96 -19.27 -10.99
CA ASN A 121 -4.36 -19.70 -10.94
C ASN A 121 -5.27 -18.51 -10.60
N SER A 122 -6.58 -18.70 -10.81
CA SER A 122 -7.59 -17.69 -10.53
C SER A 122 -7.46 -17.13 -9.09
N ASN A 123 -7.37 -15.80 -8.96
CA ASN A 123 -7.20 -15.06 -7.72
C ASN A 123 -5.90 -15.30 -6.94
N GLU A 124 -4.96 -16.04 -7.48
CA GLU A 124 -3.65 -16.28 -6.88
C GLU A 124 -2.62 -15.22 -7.29
N PHE A 125 -1.46 -15.28 -6.66
CA PHE A 125 -0.32 -14.39 -6.83
C PHE A 125 0.90 -15.19 -7.30
N ALA A 126 1.80 -14.50 -8.00
CA ALA A 126 3.15 -14.95 -8.23
C ALA A 126 4.12 -13.80 -8.01
N THR A 127 5.33 -14.10 -7.57
CA THR A 127 6.44 -13.15 -7.56
C THR A 127 7.24 -13.29 -8.85
N TYR A 128 7.77 -12.16 -9.32
CA TYR A 128 8.65 -12.09 -10.48
C TYR A 128 9.79 -11.11 -10.23
N GLU A 129 11.01 -11.58 -10.38
CA GLU A 129 12.21 -10.73 -10.38
C GLU A 129 12.62 -10.46 -11.83
N PHE A 130 12.75 -9.18 -12.18
CA PHE A 130 13.22 -8.79 -13.49
C PHE A 130 14.68 -9.19 -13.68
N ALA A 131 15.00 -9.75 -14.86
CA ALA A 131 16.37 -10.07 -15.23
C ALA A 131 17.21 -8.81 -15.46
N GLN A 132 16.56 -7.72 -15.90
CA GLN A 132 17.19 -6.42 -16.06
C GLN A 132 17.25 -5.69 -14.73
N THR A 133 18.45 -5.33 -14.30
CA THR A 133 18.68 -4.46 -13.13
C THR A 133 18.51 -2.98 -13.45
N VAL A 134 18.32 -2.16 -12.43
CA VAL A 134 18.16 -0.71 -12.54
C VAL A 134 19.28 0.02 -11.79
N ASP A 135 19.71 1.16 -12.35
CA ASP A 135 20.69 2.04 -11.69
C ASP A 135 19.95 3.05 -10.79
N LEU A 136 20.11 2.88 -9.47
CA LEU A 136 19.55 3.76 -8.45
C LEU A 136 20.64 4.36 -7.55
N SER A 137 21.85 4.54 -8.10
CA SER A 137 23.06 4.84 -7.34
C SER A 137 23.23 6.31 -6.94
N ASN A 138 22.42 7.24 -7.42
CA ASN A 138 22.53 8.65 -7.06
C ASN A 138 22.01 8.91 -5.65
N ALA A 139 22.92 9.14 -4.72
CA ALA A 139 22.58 9.35 -3.31
C ALA A 139 21.72 10.60 -3.10
N GLY A 140 20.65 10.45 -2.31
CA GLY A 140 19.66 11.50 -2.03
C GLY A 140 18.53 11.59 -3.07
N GLU A 141 18.62 10.87 -4.19
CA GLU A 141 17.56 10.85 -5.20
C GLU A 141 16.42 9.87 -4.81
N THR A 142 15.21 10.22 -5.22
CA THR A 142 14.05 9.36 -5.14
C THR A 142 13.62 8.99 -6.55
N TYR A 143 13.55 7.70 -6.80
CA TYR A 143 13.18 7.11 -8.08
C TYR A 143 11.75 6.61 -8.03
N SER A 144 10.97 6.89 -9.07
CA SER A 144 9.63 6.32 -9.24
C SER A 144 9.74 5.05 -10.06
N ILE A 145 9.56 3.89 -9.42
CA ILE A 145 9.59 2.58 -10.08
C ILE A 145 8.14 2.19 -10.38
N GLU A 146 7.84 1.93 -11.65
CA GLU A 146 6.55 1.43 -12.12
C GLU A 146 6.75 0.06 -12.76
N ALA A 147 5.94 -0.90 -12.36
CA ALA A 147 5.82 -2.18 -13.04
C ALA A 147 4.39 -2.39 -13.53
N ARG A 148 4.24 -2.97 -14.72
CA ARG A 148 2.95 -3.12 -15.38
C ARG A 148 2.83 -4.46 -16.09
N THR A 149 1.67 -5.11 -15.98
CA THR A 149 1.31 -6.22 -16.87
C THR A 149 0.78 -5.69 -18.20
N ALA A 150 1.12 -6.37 -19.30
CA ALA A 150 0.71 -6.01 -20.66
C ALA A 150 0.05 -7.17 -21.38
N LEU A 151 -0.83 -7.90 -20.69
CA LEU A 151 -1.51 -9.07 -21.24
C LEU A 151 -2.49 -8.65 -22.35
N ALA A 152 -2.36 -9.29 -23.52
CA ALA A 152 -3.26 -9.01 -24.64
C ALA A 152 -4.70 -9.41 -24.30
N GLY A 153 -5.64 -8.50 -24.54
CA GLY A 153 -7.05 -8.72 -24.23
C GLY A 153 -7.39 -8.62 -22.73
N ASP A 154 -6.50 -7.99 -21.94
CA ASP A 154 -6.82 -7.63 -20.58
C ASP A 154 -8.10 -6.77 -20.53
N GLY A 155 -9.07 -7.23 -19.81
CA GLY A 155 -10.41 -6.62 -19.77
C GLY A 155 -10.56 -5.53 -18.72
N TYR A 156 -9.54 -5.31 -17.85
CA TYR A 156 -9.55 -4.25 -16.84
C TYR A 156 -8.17 -3.65 -16.60
N THR A 157 -7.78 -2.78 -17.47
CA THR A 157 -6.46 -2.13 -17.49
C THR A 157 -6.12 -1.17 -16.35
N PRO A 158 -7.08 -0.64 -15.55
CA PRO A 158 -6.74 0.26 -14.42
C PRO A 158 -6.00 -0.41 -13.25
N ASN A 159 -5.91 -1.74 -13.20
CA ASN A 159 -5.16 -2.47 -12.18
C ASN A 159 -3.84 -3.04 -12.68
N ASN A 160 -3.48 -2.78 -13.95
CA ASN A 160 -2.32 -3.41 -14.58
C ASN A 160 -1.00 -2.94 -13.99
N ASP A 161 -0.92 -1.72 -13.48
CA ASP A 161 0.31 -1.10 -13.00
C ASP A 161 0.32 -0.83 -11.50
N PHE A 162 1.51 -0.85 -10.95
CA PHE A 162 1.81 -0.43 -9.59
C PHE A 162 3.07 0.42 -9.59
N THR A 163 3.02 1.53 -8.85
CA THR A 163 4.15 2.46 -8.73
C THR A 163 4.59 2.53 -7.27
N ARG A 164 5.90 2.57 -7.06
CA ARG A 164 6.54 2.75 -5.76
C ARG A 164 7.70 3.73 -5.87
N ASP A 165 7.72 4.71 -4.98
CA ASP A 165 8.87 5.58 -4.82
C ASP A 165 9.92 4.92 -3.92
N VAL A 166 11.18 4.93 -4.37
CA VAL A 166 12.33 4.36 -3.67
C VAL A 166 13.43 5.40 -3.59
N THR A 167 13.92 5.67 -2.37
CA THR A 167 14.92 6.69 -2.12
C THR A 167 16.28 6.07 -1.83
N HIS A 168 17.32 6.49 -2.57
CA HIS A 168 18.70 6.24 -2.19
C HIS A 168 19.09 7.14 -1.03
N LEU A 169 19.14 6.59 0.18
CA LEU A 169 19.43 7.35 1.38
C LEU A 169 20.90 7.82 1.40
N LEU A 170 21.11 9.07 1.82
CA LEU A 170 22.46 9.53 2.17
C LEU A 170 23.03 8.67 3.30
N ALA A 171 24.33 8.41 3.29
CA ALA A 171 24.96 7.66 4.38
C ALA A 171 24.80 8.40 5.71
N ASN A 172 25.00 9.71 5.72
CA ASN A 172 24.95 10.55 6.92
C ASN A 172 23.93 11.68 6.69
N ASP A 173 22.80 11.60 7.36
CA ASP A 173 21.77 12.63 7.33
C ASP A 173 21.05 12.68 8.68
N VAL A 174 21.26 13.77 9.41
CA VAL A 174 20.67 13.97 10.74
C VAL A 174 19.97 15.33 10.78
N GLY A 175 18.76 15.35 11.28
CA GLY A 175 18.01 16.59 11.42
C GLY A 175 17.15 16.66 12.67
N ILE A 176 16.71 17.88 12.97
CA ILE A 176 15.72 18.14 14.02
C ILE A 176 14.33 17.90 13.43
N SER A 177 13.60 16.95 13.99
CA SER A 177 12.25 16.63 13.55
C SER A 177 11.16 17.42 14.29
N VAL A 178 11.42 17.78 15.55
CA VAL A 178 10.46 18.50 16.41
C VAL A 178 11.21 19.34 17.45
N ILE A 179 10.72 20.54 17.72
CA ILE A 179 11.00 21.28 18.96
C ILE A 179 9.87 20.90 19.93
N ALA A 180 10.20 20.10 20.94
CA ALA A 180 9.21 19.58 21.89
C ALA A 180 8.89 20.56 23.01
N SER A 181 9.84 21.39 23.40
CA SER A 181 9.65 22.53 24.31
C SER A 181 10.62 23.68 23.99
N PRO A 182 10.29 24.94 24.39
CA PRO A 182 9.05 25.32 25.03
C PRO A 182 7.83 25.27 24.16
N GLN A 183 6.65 25.11 24.76
CA GLN A 183 5.35 25.25 24.11
C GLN A 183 4.81 26.66 24.31
N THR A 184 3.96 27.14 23.41
CA THR A 184 3.27 28.43 23.57
C THR A 184 2.48 28.45 24.87
N GLY A 185 2.70 29.47 25.69
CA GLY A 185 2.06 29.61 26.99
C GLY A 185 1.97 31.07 27.47
N PRO A 186 1.15 31.36 28.49
CA PRO A 186 0.91 32.71 28.96
C PRO A 186 2.06 33.31 29.79
N SER A 187 3.00 32.48 30.23
CA SER A 187 4.10 32.90 31.14
C SER A 187 5.33 32.04 30.85
N LEU A 188 6.08 32.40 29.83
CA LEU A 188 7.37 31.80 29.56
C LEU A 188 8.43 32.54 30.35
N ALA A 189 9.39 31.80 30.92
CA ALA A 189 10.51 32.32 31.71
C ALA A 189 11.81 31.63 31.24
N ASP A 190 12.61 31.12 32.17
CA ASP A 190 13.78 30.31 31.80
C ASP A 190 13.34 28.89 31.41
N GLU A 191 13.12 28.69 30.14
CA GLU A 191 12.58 27.43 29.59
C GLU A 191 13.71 26.52 29.08
N THR A 192 13.54 25.24 29.34
CA THR A 192 14.41 24.22 28.75
C THR A 192 14.02 23.96 27.29
N VAL A 193 14.94 24.09 26.36
CA VAL A 193 14.74 23.71 24.96
C VAL A 193 14.94 22.22 24.80
N THR A 194 13.89 21.54 24.39
CA THR A 194 13.93 20.09 24.11
C THR A 194 13.60 19.84 22.64
N VAL A 195 14.43 19.06 21.96
CA VAL A 195 14.24 18.71 20.55
C VAL A 195 14.21 17.20 20.36
N LYS A 196 13.54 16.74 19.29
CA LYS A 196 13.66 15.38 18.78
C LYS A 196 14.59 15.38 17.59
N VAL A 197 15.65 14.61 17.68
CA VAL A 197 16.59 14.35 16.59
C VAL A 197 16.14 13.10 15.86
N ARG A 198 16.29 13.10 14.55
CA ARG A 198 16.03 11.95 13.69
C ARG A 198 17.20 11.72 12.75
N ASN A 199 17.59 10.47 12.62
CA ASN A 199 18.47 10.00 11.57
C ASN A 199 17.63 9.70 10.32
N TYR A 200 17.88 10.43 9.25
CA TYR A 200 17.27 10.24 7.92
C TYR A 200 18.22 9.46 7.00
N GLY A 201 19.48 9.29 7.42
CA GLY A 201 20.50 8.58 6.67
C GLY A 201 20.49 7.08 6.91
N ALA A 202 21.30 6.37 6.14
CA ALA A 202 21.42 4.93 6.21
C ALA A 202 22.39 4.43 7.30
N SER A 203 23.30 5.28 7.76
CA SER A 203 24.30 4.92 8.78
C SER A 203 23.91 5.41 10.15
N THR A 204 24.21 4.63 11.17
CA THR A 204 24.08 5.04 12.57
C THR A 204 24.90 6.31 12.84
N GLN A 205 24.32 7.31 13.48
CA GLN A 205 24.92 8.59 13.77
C GLN A 205 25.14 8.80 15.26
N SER A 206 26.28 9.38 15.63
CA SER A 206 26.62 9.71 17.01
C SER A 206 27.65 10.84 17.04
N GLY A 207 27.80 11.48 18.21
CA GLY A 207 28.89 12.46 18.43
C GLY A 207 28.77 13.74 17.59
N PHE A 208 27.57 14.20 17.24
CA PHE A 208 27.34 15.42 16.48
C PHE A 208 26.81 16.54 17.38
N ASN A 209 26.95 17.80 16.93
CA ASN A 209 26.49 18.97 17.67
C ASN A 209 25.07 19.36 17.23
N ILE A 210 24.28 19.79 18.20
CA ILE A 210 22.97 20.41 18.02
C ILE A 210 23.10 21.86 18.49
N GLN A 211 22.49 22.79 17.74
CA GLN A 211 22.47 24.18 18.14
C GLN A 211 21.08 24.78 18.05
N TYR A 212 20.80 25.74 18.93
CA TYR A 212 19.62 26.60 18.82
C TYR A 212 19.96 28.05 19.07
N SER A 213 19.15 28.95 18.56
CA SER A 213 19.20 30.40 18.86
C SER A 213 17.77 30.89 19.02
N VAL A 214 17.63 31.96 19.84
CA VAL A 214 16.34 32.63 20.05
C VAL A 214 16.48 34.06 19.49
N ASP A 215 15.59 34.44 18.59
CA ASP A 215 15.51 35.78 17.97
C ASP A 215 16.85 36.28 17.41
N GLY A 216 17.64 35.36 16.80
CA GLY A 216 18.94 35.70 16.25
C GLY A 216 20.07 35.92 17.26
N SER A 217 19.88 35.52 18.52
CA SER A 217 20.93 35.53 19.55
C SER A 217 22.09 34.59 19.19
N THR A 218 23.20 34.72 19.92
CA THR A 218 24.32 33.79 19.81
C THR A 218 23.83 32.35 20.04
N PRO A 219 24.14 31.41 19.11
CA PRO A 219 23.69 30.04 19.25
C PRO A 219 24.24 29.37 20.51
N VAL A 220 23.39 28.61 21.17
CA VAL A 220 23.79 27.64 22.19
C VAL A 220 24.06 26.31 21.48
N VAL A 221 25.24 25.72 21.73
CA VAL A 221 25.69 24.50 21.11
C VAL A 221 25.84 23.40 22.15
N GLU A 222 25.23 22.24 21.89
CA GLU A 222 25.35 21.08 22.76
C GLU A 222 25.74 19.84 21.91
N SER A 223 26.45 18.90 22.53
CA SER A 223 26.86 17.67 21.85
C SER A 223 25.88 16.54 22.16
N PHE A 224 25.35 15.93 21.12
CA PHE A 224 24.59 14.68 21.25
C PHE A 224 25.58 13.51 21.34
N THR A 225 25.63 12.86 22.50
CA THR A 225 26.54 11.75 22.79
C THR A 225 25.89 10.36 22.64
N GLY A 226 24.60 10.33 22.38
CA GLY A 226 23.84 9.11 22.08
C GLY A 226 24.14 8.55 20.70
N SER A 227 23.40 7.50 20.34
CA SER A 227 23.44 6.84 19.02
C SER A 227 22.01 6.70 18.49
N ILE A 228 21.82 7.06 17.24
CA ILE A 228 20.52 6.99 16.54
C ILE A 228 20.69 6.40 15.15
#